data_aad26e886368f6e447fe609ee6ef1c66
#
_entry.id   aad26e886368f6e447fe609ee6ef1c66
#
_cell.length_a   1.000
_cell.length_b   1.000
_cell.length_c   1.000
_cell.angle_alpha   90.00
_cell.angle_beta   90.00
_cell.angle_gamma   90.00
#
_symmetry.space_group_name_H-M   'P 1'
#
loop_
_entity.id
_entity.type
_entity.pdbx_description
1 polymer ?
#
loop_
_entity_poly.entity_id
_entity_poly.type
_entity_poly.pdbx_seq_one_letter_code
_entity_poly.pdbx_strand_id
1 'polypeptide(L)'
;LTPQSPRVRFAPAPSGYLHVGSARSALFNWLFAKRFEGTFILRIEDTNADLAKPEFYEAITEPLEWLGLEWDEGPYYQSQRTEKYIAAIEDLIDKKLAYCCNCTRENIDARNNETGYRGGYDGYCRDRQINDGPGVTIRFMTPNVGAVEVDDLIRGKVQFKNNELEDFVIRRGNGTPVFLVANAVDDADMSITHVIRGEDLLNTTPKVILLWEALGYGKPPQYAHLPLLIGEDRKKLSKRRHSVALSDFRTDGIIPEAMINYLALLGWGPPDEKEIRPIEEIASLFELENVNKSPAFFDIKKLHHINGEYLRALSPEDFVMLAMNYFKDTGWQPNNLTAQALTVLAPSMQERTEILNDLKPLVDWVFEEIIPEETNEKEIKKIAKAMHVSEVPMVLDLVIEGLRNCQWDEESIEQVISEAGESLQAKSQVPVRIAVTGRRIGLPLYKPMAILDRSLALSRLVDARSKLA
;
A
#
# COMPACT_ATOMS: atom_id res chain seq x y z
N LEU A 1 -14.68 -10.18 35.29
CA LEU A 1 -15.02 -10.60 33.93
C LEU A 1 -13.76 -10.40 33.12
N THR A 2 -13.10 -11.46 32.68
CA THR A 2 -12.04 -11.42 31.68
C THR A 2 -12.60 -10.69 30.47
N PRO A 3 -11.94 -9.67 29.93
CA PRO A 3 -12.39 -9.04 28.68
C PRO A 3 -12.51 -10.13 27.61
N GLN A 4 -13.66 -10.23 26.96
CA GLN A 4 -13.83 -11.16 25.86
C GLN A 4 -12.82 -10.77 24.77
N SER A 5 -12.02 -11.73 24.30
CA SER A 5 -11.05 -11.51 23.23
C SER A 5 -11.73 -10.82 22.03
N PRO A 6 -11.17 -9.74 21.48
CA PRO A 6 -11.84 -9.00 20.43
C PRO A 6 -11.99 -9.83 19.16
N ARG A 7 -13.13 -9.66 18.47
CA ARG A 7 -13.36 -10.17 17.13
C ARG A 7 -13.50 -9.00 16.19
N VAL A 8 -12.59 -8.90 15.25
CA VAL A 8 -12.51 -7.82 14.28
C VAL A 8 -12.55 -8.38 12.86
N ARG A 9 -12.83 -7.53 11.89
CA ARG A 9 -12.90 -7.97 10.51
C ARG A 9 -12.33 -6.92 9.54
N PHE A 10 -11.62 -7.38 8.55
CA PHE A 10 -11.39 -6.64 7.32
C PHE A 10 -12.44 -7.07 6.29
N ALA A 11 -13.18 -6.09 5.77
CA ALA A 11 -14.34 -6.34 4.93
C ALA A 11 -14.28 -5.52 3.63
N PRO A 12 -13.37 -5.87 2.70
CA PRO A 12 -13.22 -5.16 1.43
C PRO A 12 -14.29 -5.57 0.41
N ALA A 13 -14.71 -4.61 -0.42
CA ALA A 13 -15.46 -4.91 -1.63
C ALA A 13 -14.51 -5.27 -2.79
N PRO A 14 -14.79 -6.32 -3.60
CA PRO A 14 -13.96 -6.73 -4.73
C PRO A 14 -14.19 -5.82 -5.95
N SER A 15 -13.85 -4.54 -5.82
CA SER A 15 -14.06 -3.50 -6.83
C SER A 15 -12.77 -2.99 -7.48
N GLY A 16 -11.65 -3.69 -7.27
CA GLY A 16 -10.33 -3.38 -7.81
C GLY A 16 -9.20 -3.75 -6.85
N TYR A 17 -7.97 -3.49 -7.27
CA TYR A 17 -6.76 -3.80 -6.50
C TYR A 17 -6.75 -3.15 -5.12
N LEU A 18 -6.15 -3.85 -4.15
CA LEU A 18 -6.02 -3.36 -2.78
C LEU A 18 -5.09 -2.14 -2.75
N HIS A 19 -5.56 -1.03 -2.20
CA HIS A 19 -4.78 0.19 -2.06
C HIS A 19 -4.29 0.41 -0.62
N VAL A 20 -3.28 1.26 -0.46
CA VAL A 20 -2.64 1.54 0.84
C VAL A 20 -3.63 1.89 1.96
N GLY A 21 -4.73 2.57 1.67
CA GLY A 21 -5.74 2.90 2.68
C GLY A 21 -6.51 1.67 3.18
N SER A 22 -6.85 0.74 2.28
CA SER A 22 -7.49 -0.53 2.64
C SER A 22 -6.51 -1.45 3.36
N ALA A 23 -5.25 -1.52 2.89
CA ALA A 23 -4.19 -2.28 3.53
C ALA A 23 -3.92 -1.80 4.96
N ARG A 24 -3.88 -0.47 5.20
CA ARG A 24 -3.78 0.10 6.54
C ARG A 24 -4.97 -0.34 7.42
N SER A 25 -6.19 -0.33 6.87
CA SER A 25 -7.37 -0.78 7.62
C SER A 25 -7.28 -2.26 7.98
N ALA A 26 -6.80 -3.12 7.05
CA ALA A 26 -6.53 -4.52 7.33
C ALA A 26 -5.48 -4.69 8.43
N LEU A 27 -4.34 -3.99 8.30
CA LEU A 27 -3.26 -4.01 9.27
C LEU A 27 -3.72 -3.59 10.68
N PHE A 28 -4.51 -2.52 10.80
CA PHE A 28 -4.98 -2.04 12.12
C PHE A 28 -5.95 -3.03 12.78
N ASN A 29 -6.80 -3.72 12.00
CA ASN A 29 -7.61 -4.82 12.51
C ASN A 29 -6.73 -6.00 12.98
N TRP A 30 -5.74 -6.37 12.17
CA TRP A 30 -4.80 -7.45 12.48
C TRP A 30 -3.96 -7.12 13.74
N LEU A 31 -3.38 -5.92 13.82
CA LEU A 31 -2.62 -5.47 14.98
C LEU A 31 -3.46 -5.49 16.27
N PHE A 32 -4.70 -5.00 16.20
CA PHE A 32 -5.62 -5.00 17.31
C PHE A 32 -5.99 -6.43 17.76
N ALA A 33 -6.26 -7.33 16.81
CA ALA A 33 -6.49 -8.74 17.13
C ALA A 33 -5.25 -9.37 17.79
N LYS A 34 -4.06 -9.21 17.23
CA LYS A 34 -2.82 -9.77 17.78
C LYS A 34 -2.49 -9.19 19.17
N ARG A 35 -2.70 -7.90 19.39
CA ARG A 35 -2.46 -7.22 20.68
C ARG A 35 -3.27 -7.81 21.82
N PHE A 36 -4.52 -8.18 21.56
CA PHE A 36 -5.49 -8.60 22.58
C PHE A 36 -5.89 -10.07 22.44
N GLU A 37 -5.08 -10.89 21.79
CA GLU A 37 -5.34 -12.33 21.58
C GLU A 37 -6.73 -12.59 20.99
N GLY A 38 -7.15 -11.73 20.05
CA GLY A 38 -8.45 -11.74 19.41
C GLY A 38 -8.45 -12.56 18.12
N THR A 39 -9.55 -12.42 17.36
CA THR A 39 -9.77 -13.08 16.06
C THR A 39 -9.84 -12.05 14.95
N PHE A 40 -9.03 -12.22 13.91
CA PHE A 40 -9.07 -11.42 12.69
C PHE A 40 -9.78 -12.18 11.58
N ILE A 41 -10.88 -11.63 11.08
CA ILE A 41 -11.78 -12.24 10.09
C ILE A 41 -11.61 -11.52 8.75
N LEU A 42 -11.50 -12.29 7.66
CA LEU A 42 -11.61 -11.77 6.31
C LEU A 42 -13.02 -12.01 5.78
N ARG A 43 -13.72 -10.93 5.36
CA ARG A 43 -15.05 -10.99 4.76
C ARG A 43 -15.08 -10.16 3.48
N ILE A 44 -15.44 -10.77 2.37
CA ILE A 44 -15.54 -10.11 1.06
C ILE A 44 -16.97 -9.57 0.88
N GLU A 45 -17.07 -8.25 0.68
CA GLU A 45 -18.37 -7.56 0.51
C GLU A 45 -18.77 -7.50 -0.98
N ASP A 46 -19.18 -8.64 -1.51
CA ASP A 46 -19.55 -8.89 -2.90
C ASP A 46 -21.07 -8.92 -3.16
N THR A 47 -21.85 -8.17 -2.37
CA THR A 47 -23.31 -8.03 -2.55
C THR A 47 -23.71 -7.37 -3.86
N ASN A 48 -22.80 -6.71 -4.56
CA ASN A 48 -23.03 -6.13 -5.88
C ASN A 48 -22.28 -6.92 -6.95
N ALA A 49 -22.97 -7.88 -7.58
CA ALA A 49 -22.40 -8.76 -8.59
C ALA A 49 -21.81 -8.02 -9.82
N ASP A 50 -22.31 -6.83 -10.14
CA ASP A 50 -21.80 -6.03 -11.28
C ASP A 50 -20.36 -5.54 -11.07
N LEU A 51 -19.91 -5.45 -9.82
CA LEU A 51 -18.57 -5.00 -9.44
C LEU A 51 -17.63 -6.15 -9.06
N ALA A 52 -18.17 -7.33 -8.77
CA ALA A 52 -17.44 -8.50 -8.29
C ALA A 52 -16.87 -9.31 -9.48
N LYS A 53 -15.64 -8.98 -9.90
CA LYS A 53 -14.94 -9.75 -10.93
C LYS A 53 -14.00 -10.77 -10.30
N PRO A 54 -13.83 -11.98 -10.89
CA PRO A 54 -12.97 -13.03 -10.36
C PRO A 54 -11.55 -12.54 -10.00
N GLU A 55 -10.92 -11.75 -10.86
CA GLU A 55 -9.58 -11.21 -10.65
C GLU A 55 -9.46 -10.30 -9.42
N PHE A 56 -10.56 -9.73 -8.93
CA PHE A 56 -10.53 -8.84 -7.76
C PHE A 56 -10.55 -9.58 -6.42
N TYR A 57 -10.91 -10.87 -6.41
CA TYR A 57 -10.80 -11.67 -5.19
C TYR A 57 -9.33 -11.97 -4.87
N GLU A 58 -8.56 -12.43 -5.86
CA GLU A 58 -7.11 -12.64 -5.72
C GLU A 58 -6.39 -11.32 -5.43
N ALA A 59 -6.82 -10.22 -6.07
CA ALA A 59 -6.28 -8.88 -5.82
C ALA A 59 -6.54 -8.33 -4.41
N ILE A 60 -7.30 -9.04 -3.58
CA ILE A 60 -7.47 -8.76 -2.14
C ILE A 60 -6.59 -9.70 -1.30
N THR A 61 -6.61 -11.01 -1.58
CA THR A 61 -5.94 -12.01 -0.73
C THR A 61 -4.42 -12.00 -0.93
N GLU A 62 -3.95 -11.94 -2.16
CA GLU A 62 -2.52 -11.98 -2.47
C GLU A 62 -1.73 -10.83 -1.82
N PRO A 63 -2.18 -9.55 -1.84
CA PRO A 63 -1.50 -8.49 -1.11
C PRO A 63 -1.53 -8.65 0.42
N LEU A 64 -2.57 -9.26 0.99
CA LEU A 64 -2.61 -9.55 2.44
C LEU A 64 -1.61 -10.64 2.79
N GLU A 65 -1.51 -11.69 1.99
CA GLU A 65 -0.52 -12.76 2.11
C GLU A 65 0.91 -12.21 1.96
N TRP A 66 1.15 -11.34 0.97
CA TRP A 66 2.43 -10.67 0.81
C TRP A 66 2.83 -9.84 2.03
N LEU A 67 1.86 -9.17 2.68
CA LEU A 67 2.09 -8.45 3.94
C LEU A 67 2.16 -9.37 5.16
N GLY A 68 1.92 -10.68 5.05
CA GLY A 68 1.87 -11.58 6.18
C GLY A 68 0.68 -11.34 7.12
N LEU A 69 -0.39 -10.71 6.63
CA LEU A 69 -1.61 -10.45 7.39
C LEU A 69 -2.56 -11.65 7.30
N GLU A 70 -2.16 -12.75 7.92
CA GLU A 70 -2.97 -13.97 7.97
C GLU A 70 -4.25 -13.74 8.78
N TRP A 71 -5.39 -14.22 8.26
CA TRP A 71 -6.69 -14.19 8.93
C TRP A 71 -6.98 -15.51 9.61
N ASP A 72 -7.65 -15.44 10.75
CA ASP A 72 -7.98 -16.61 11.56
C ASP A 72 -9.26 -17.31 11.04
N GLU A 73 -10.20 -16.55 10.47
CA GLU A 73 -11.46 -17.06 9.91
C GLU A 73 -11.76 -16.42 8.54
N GLY A 74 -12.34 -17.20 7.64
CA GLY A 74 -12.72 -16.74 6.29
C GLY A 74 -11.80 -17.28 5.20
N PRO A 75 -11.81 -16.71 3.98
CA PRO A 75 -12.69 -15.60 3.59
C PRO A 75 -14.17 -16.00 3.53
N TYR A 76 -15.02 -15.17 4.14
CA TYR A 76 -16.47 -15.28 3.99
C TYR A 76 -16.94 -14.39 2.85
N TYR A 77 -17.91 -14.86 2.04
CA TYR A 77 -18.43 -14.12 0.90
C TYR A 77 -19.89 -13.71 1.18
N GLN A 78 -20.18 -12.41 1.10
CA GLN A 78 -21.54 -11.92 1.35
C GLN A 78 -22.55 -12.42 0.31
N SER A 79 -22.14 -12.62 -0.93
CA SER A 79 -22.98 -13.21 -1.98
C SER A 79 -23.54 -14.59 -1.62
N GLN A 80 -22.81 -15.39 -0.82
CA GLN A 80 -23.22 -16.72 -0.36
C GLN A 80 -24.17 -16.69 0.85
N ARG A 81 -24.46 -15.51 1.39
CA ARG A 81 -25.22 -15.31 2.63
C ARG A 81 -26.52 -14.54 2.41
N THR A 82 -26.91 -14.34 1.15
CA THR A 82 -28.06 -13.52 0.74
C THR A 82 -29.37 -13.92 1.44
N GLU A 83 -29.61 -15.21 1.68
CA GLU A 83 -30.80 -15.71 2.37
C GLU A 83 -30.93 -15.13 3.79
N LYS A 84 -29.83 -15.01 4.54
CA LYS A 84 -29.83 -14.39 5.89
C LYS A 84 -30.22 -12.92 5.83
N TYR A 85 -29.77 -12.21 4.80
CA TYR A 85 -30.09 -10.79 4.63
C TYR A 85 -31.55 -10.58 4.24
N ILE A 86 -32.09 -11.45 3.38
CA ILE A 86 -33.50 -11.43 2.99
C ILE A 86 -34.38 -11.73 4.22
N ALA A 87 -34.07 -12.75 5.01
CA ALA A 87 -34.80 -13.05 6.24
C ALA A 87 -34.79 -11.88 7.24
N ALA A 88 -33.68 -11.19 7.39
CA ALA A 88 -33.60 -9.99 8.23
C ALA A 88 -34.47 -8.82 7.69
N ILE A 89 -34.55 -8.65 6.37
CA ILE A 89 -35.41 -7.65 5.74
C ILE A 89 -36.89 -8.01 5.93
N GLU A 90 -37.28 -9.27 5.80
CA GLU A 90 -38.63 -9.76 6.04
C GLU A 90 -39.05 -9.54 7.50
N ASP A 91 -38.17 -9.84 8.48
CA ASP A 91 -38.42 -9.55 9.90
C ASP A 91 -38.66 -8.05 10.15
N LEU A 92 -37.91 -7.16 9.48
CA LEU A 92 -38.13 -5.71 9.57
C LEU A 92 -39.49 -5.30 8.97
N ILE A 93 -39.95 -5.93 7.89
CA ILE A 93 -41.27 -5.67 7.29
C ILE A 93 -42.39 -6.14 8.24
N ASP A 94 -42.27 -7.36 8.79
CA ASP A 94 -43.25 -7.93 9.72
C ASP A 94 -43.39 -7.07 10.99
N LYS A 95 -42.30 -6.52 11.48
CA LYS A 95 -42.23 -5.56 12.58
C LYS A 95 -42.75 -4.16 12.20
N LYS A 96 -43.10 -3.91 10.94
CA LYS A 96 -43.49 -2.60 10.40
C LYS A 96 -42.40 -1.53 10.55
N LEU A 97 -41.15 -1.94 10.54
CA LEU A 97 -39.96 -1.07 10.58
C LEU A 97 -39.35 -0.87 9.19
N ALA A 98 -39.92 -1.52 8.18
CA ALA A 98 -39.56 -1.34 6.78
C ALA A 98 -40.80 -1.36 5.88
N TYR A 99 -40.70 -0.78 4.70
CA TYR A 99 -41.81 -0.66 3.76
C TYR A 99 -41.36 -0.62 2.30
N CYS A 100 -42.27 -0.97 1.40
CA CYS A 100 -42.04 -0.95 -0.05
C CYS A 100 -42.09 0.47 -0.61
N CYS A 101 -41.21 0.79 -1.54
CA CYS A 101 -41.12 2.08 -2.21
C CYS A 101 -40.90 1.90 -3.70
N ASN A 102 -41.77 2.48 -4.51
CA ASN A 102 -41.72 2.47 -5.99
C ASN A 102 -41.23 3.78 -6.60
N CYS A 103 -40.68 4.70 -5.81
CA CYS A 103 -40.15 5.96 -6.30
C CYS A 103 -38.87 5.75 -7.09
N THR A 104 -38.81 6.35 -8.30
CA THR A 104 -37.55 6.50 -9.04
C THR A 104 -36.74 7.68 -8.48
N ARG A 105 -35.47 7.77 -8.87
CA ARG A 105 -34.60 8.89 -8.46
C ARG A 105 -35.16 10.22 -8.95
N GLU A 106 -35.63 10.26 -10.19
CA GLU A 106 -36.19 11.44 -10.82
C GLU A 106 -37.42 11.93 -10.07
N ASN A 107 -38.28 11.02 -9.61
CA ASN A 107 -39.49 11.39 -8.84
C ASN A 107 -39.14 11.97 -7.47
N ILE A 108 -38.10 11.45 -6.82
CA ILE A 108 -37.59 11.97 -5.55
C ILE A 108 -37.00 13.38 -5.76
N ASP A 109 -36.13 13.52 -6.74
CA ASP A 109 -35.47 14.79 -7.04
C ASP A 109 -36.48 15.88 -7.47
N ALA A 110 -37.52 15.53 -8.24
CA ALA A 110 -38.59 16.46 -8.59
C ALA A 110 -39.33 16.99 -7.36
N ARG A 111 -39.76 16.12 -6.44
CA ARG A 111 -40.43 16.52 -5.20
C ARG A 111 -39.53 17.33 -4.28
N ASN A 112 -38.26 16.94 -4.16
CA ASN A 112 -37.29 17.67 -3.37
C ASN A 112 -37.02 19.07 -3.91
N ASN A 113 -36.99 19.25 -5.22
CA ASN A 113 -36.83 20.55 -5.86
C ASN A 113 -38.07 21.43 -5.64
N GLU A 114 -39.29 20.86 -5.72
CA GLU A 114 -40.54 21.57 -5.49
C GLU A 114 -40.68 22.05 -4.04
N THR A 115 -40.29 21.19 -3.07
CA THR A 115 -40.42 21.48 -1.64
C THR A 115 -39.21 22.18 -1.02
N GLY A 116 -38.08 22.22 -1.72
CA GLY A 116 -36.79 22.69 -1.19
C GLY A 116 -36.14 21.71 -0.18
N TYR A 117 -36.66 20.48 -0.06
CA TYR A 117 -36.09 19.47 0.83
C TYR A 117 -34.74 18.99 0.36
N ARG A 118 -33.75 18.91 1.27
CA ARG A 118 -32.36 18.51 0.96
C ARG A 118 -31.91 17.25 1.69
N GLY A 119 -32.78 16.57 2.40
CA GLY A 119 -32.46 15.41 3.23
C GLY A 119 -32.45 14.07 2.50
N GLY A 120 -32.44 14.06 1.18
CA GLY A 120 -32.46 12.82 0.39
C GLY A 120 -33.88 12.33 0.12
N TYR A 121 -34.26 11.14 0.55
CA TYR A 121 -35.60 10.61 0.36
C TYR A 121 -36.59 11.24 1.36
N ASP A 122 -37.71 11.73 0.86
CA ASP A 122 -38.73 12.55 1.55
C ASP A 122 -39.78 11.72 2.34
N GLY A 123 -39.65 10.40 2.44
CA GLY A 123 -40.59 9.53 3.14
C GLY A 123 -41.93 9.31 2.40
N TYR A 124 -42.06 9.72 1.16
CA TYR A 124 -43.30 9.74 0.38
C TYR A 124 -44.09 8.42 0.38
N CYS A 125 -43.43 7.25 0.39
CA CYS A 125 -44.12 5.95 0.38
C CYS A 125 -44.37 5.39 1.80
N ARG A 126 -43.96 6.05 2.88
CA ARG A 126 -44.00 5.53 4.24
C ARG A 126 -45.41 5.08 4.67
N ASP A 127 -46.42 5.85 4.35
CA ASP A 127 -47.82 5.60 4.71
C ASP A 127 -48.67 5.03 3.54
N ARG A 128 -47.99 4.64 2.45
CA ARG A 128 -48.63 4.08 1.26
C ARG A 128 -48.49 2.56 1.23
N GLN A 129 -49.56 1.87 0.97
CA GLN A 129 -49.59 0.43 0.85
C GLN A 129 -49.07 0.02 -0.56
N ILE A 130 -47.78 0.10 -0.77
CA ILE A 130 -47.14 -0.36 -2.00
C ILE A 130 -46.88 -1.88 -1.89
N ASN A 131 -47.39 -2.64 -2.84
CA ASN A 131 -47.09 -4.08 -2.92
C ASN A 131 -45.66 -4.31 -3.41
N ASP A 132 -45.03 -5.36 -2.89
CA ASP A 132 -43.73 -5.79 -3.38
C ASP A 132 -43.81 -6.32 -4.82
N GLY A 133 -42.75 -6.16 -5.57
CA GLY A 133 -42.66 -6.61 -6.96
C GLY A 133 -41.41 -6.10 -7.69
N PRO A 134 -41.29 -6.43 -8.98
CA PRO A 134 -40.15 -6.00 -9.78
C PRO A 134 -40.00 -4.47 -9.78
N GLY A 135 -38.77 -3.99 -9.53
CA GLY A 135 -38.46 -2.55 -9.46
C GLY A 135 -38.81 -1.86 -8.14
N VAL A 136 -39.46 -2.56 -7.20
CA VAL A 136 -39.81 -2.02 -5.88
C VAL A 136 -38.62 -2.19 -4.92
N THR A 137 -38.19 -1.09 -4.33
CA THR A 137 -37.17 -1.10 -3.26
C THR A 137 -37.82 -1.27 -1.90
N ILE A 138 -37.09 -1.81 -0.92
CA ILE A 138 -37.49 -1.79 0.47
C ILE A 138 -36.63 -0.77 1.22
N ARG A 139 -37.31 0.08 2.00
CA ARG A 139 -36.66 1.12 2.82
C ARG A 139 -36.86 0.82 4.29
N PHE A 140 -35.83 1.08 5.08
CA PHE A 140 -35.93 1.12 6.53
C PHE A 140 -36.65 2.41 6.97
N MET A 141 -37.57 2.31 7.92
CA MET A 141 -38.30 3.44 8.49
C MET A 141 -37.47 4.07 9.61
N THR A 142 -36.75 5.11 9.30
CA THR A 142 -35.93 5.83 10.29
C THR A 142 -36.85 6.54 11.32
N PRO A 143 -36.59 6.43 12.64
CA PRO A 143 -37.33 7.16 13.64
C PRO A 143 -37.24 8.67 13.41
N ASN A 144 -38.36 9.39 13.49
CA ASN A 144 -38.40 10.86 13.25
C ASN A 144 -37.82 11.68 14.41
N VAL A 145 -37.74 11.09 15.60
CA VAL A 145 -37.29 11.77 16.84
C VAL A 145 -36.12 11.02 17.45
N GLY A 146 -35.33 11.73 18.24
CA GLY A 146 -34.16 11.19 18.89
C GLY A 146 -32.88 11.35 18.07
N ALA A 147 -31.84 10.68 18.50
CA ALA A 147 -30.52 10.71 17.86
C ALA A 147 -29.77 9.40 18.12
N VAL A 148 -28.95 8.99 17.18
CA VAL A 148 -27.98 7.90 17.36
C VAL A 148 -26.66 8.50 17.83
N GLU A 149 -26.15 8.04 18.96
CA GLU A 149 -24.80 8.36 19.45
C GLU A 149 -23.84 7.26 19.04
N VAL A 150 -22.78 7.62 18.35
CA VAL A 150 -21.66 6.73 18.04
C VAL A 150 -20.53 7.08 19.00
N ASP A 151 -20.23 6.17 19.94
CA ASP A 151 -19.09 6.30 20.84
C ASP A 151 -17.86 5.67 20.14
N ASP A 152 -17.14 6.51 19.39
CA ASP A 152 -16.05 6.07 18.53
C ASP A 152 -14.71 6.15 19.26
N LEU A 153 -13.94 5.06 19.27
CA LEU A 153 -12.68 4.96 20.00
C LEU A 153 -11.61 5.97 19.53
N ILE A 154 -11.69 6.40 18.26
CA ILE A 154 -10.76 7.38 17.71
C ILE A 154 -11.38 8.78 17.68
N ARG A 155 -12.61 8.91 17.14
CA ARG A 155 -13.29 10.20 16.93
C ARG A 155 -13.90 10.76 18.18
N GLY A 156 -14.16 9.91 19.19
CA GLY A 156 -14.95 10.23 20.37
C GLY A 156 -16.44 10.20 20.05
N LYS A 157 -17.25 10.85 20.88
CA LYS A 157 -18.71 10.84 20.74
C LYS A 157 -19.16 11.69 19.56
N VAL A 158 -19.85 11.05 18.60
CA VAL A 158 -20.45 11.70 17.44
C VAL A 158 -21.95 11.44 17.47
N GLN A 159 -22.76 12.48 17.40
CA GLN A 159 -24.23 12.39 17.47
C GLN A 159 -24.84 12.70 16.09
N PHE A 160 -25.79 11.85 15.68
CA PHE A 160 -26.56 12.00 14.45
C PHE A 160 -28.04 12.10 14.81
N LYS A 161 -28.70 13.22 14.47
CA LYS A 161 -30.13 13.36 14.70
C LYS A 161 -30.90 12.48 13.72
N ASN A 162 -31.89 11.76 14.21
CA ASN A 162 -32.68 10.84 13.39
C ASN A 162 -33.41 11.56 12.25
N ASN A 163 -33.90 12.78 12.48
CA ASN A 163 -34.55 13.59 11.46
C ASN A 163 -33.64 14.11 10.33
N GLU A 164 -32.31 13.94 10.47
CA GLU A 164 -31.33 14.24 9.44
C GLU A 164 -30.97 12.98 8.62
N LEU A 165 -31.46 11.81 9.06
CA LEU A 165 -31.27 10.53 8.37
C LEU A 165 -32.53 10.23 7.53
N GLU A 166 -32.33 10.00 6.23
CA GLU A 166 -33.42 9.55 5.34
C GLU A 166 -33.90 8.13 5.66
N ASP A 167 -35.08 7.76 5.21
CA ASP A 167 -35.46 6.34 5.09
C ASP A 167 -34.62 5.71 3.99
N PHE A 168 -33.61 4.99 4.41
CA PHE A 168 -32.60 4.45 3.49
C PHE A 168 -33.01 3.10 2.91
N VAL A 169 -32.56 2.83 1.69
CA VAL A 169 -32.79 1.54 1.00
C VAL A 169 -32.06 0.42 1.75
N ILE A 170 -32.78 -0.70 1.99
CA ILE A 170 -32.24 -1.94 2.55
C ILE A 170 -32.29 -3.11 1.54
N ARG A 171 -33.18 -3.05 0.53
CA ARG A 171 -33.22 -3.95 -0.63
C ARG A 171 -33.43 -3.15 -1.91
N ARG A 172 -32.63 -3.41 -2.92
CA ARG A 172 -32.74 -2.76 -4.23
C ARG A 172 -33.95 -3.28 -5.01
N GLY A 173 -34.40 -2.57 -6.03
CA GLY A 173 -35.50 -2.98 -6.90
C GLY A 173 -35.24 -4.25 -7.73
N ASN A 174 -33.99 -4.68 -7.86
CA ASN A 174 -33.61 -5.96 -8.45
C ASN A 174 -33.63 -7.12 -7.44
N GLY A 175 -34.09 -6.88 -6.20
CA GLY A 175 -34.18 -7.89 -5.14
C GLY A 175 -32.91 -8.04 -4.30
N THR A 176 -31.80 -7.41 -4.65
CA THR A 176 -30.53 -7.60 -3.91
C THR A 176 -30.48 -6.73 -2.64
N PRO A 177 -30.06 -7.30 -1.48
CA PRO A 177 -29.79 -6.54 -0.27
C PRO A 177 -28.68 -5.50 -0.48
N VAL A 178 -28.68 -4.45 0.32
CA VAL A 178 -27.60 -3.45 0.33
C VAL A 178 -26.57 -3.77 1.43
N PHE A 179 -25.35 -3.24 1.28
CA PHE A 179 -24.25 -3.48 2.21
C PHE A 179 -24.58 -3.13 3.67
N LEU A 180 -25.48 -2.17 3.93
CA LEU A 180 -25.87 -1.78 5.29
C LEU A 180 -26.51 -2.94 6.07
N VAL A 181 -27.42 -3.68 5.43
CA VAL A 181 -28.07 -4.86 6.03
C VAL A 181 -27.09 -6.00 6.13
N ALA A 182 -26.35 -6.27 5.04
CA ALA A 182 -25.37 -7.35 5.03
C ALA A 182 -24.34 -7.18 6.16
N ASN A 183 -23.83 -5.95 6.38
CA ASN A 183 -22.91 -5.66 7.47
C ASN A 183 -23.54 -5.81 8.86
N ALA A 184 -24.77 -5.33 9.07
CA ALA A 184 -25.45 -5.51 10.36
C ALA A 184 -25.65 -6.99 10.70
N VAL A 185 -26.15 -7.77 9.73
CA VAL A 185 -26.42 -9.22 9.91
C VAL A 185 -25.12 -9.99 10.12
N ASP A 186 -24.11 -9.75 9.29
CA ASP A 186 -22.85 -10.47 9.37
C ASP A 186 -22.05 -10.11 10.62
N ASP A 187 -21.96 -8.84 10.98
CA ASP A 187 -21.26 -8.43 12.19
C ASP A 187 -21.92 -9.03 13.44
N ALA A 188 -23.27 -9.21 13.46
CA ALA A 188 -23.97 -9.88 14.52
C ALA A 188 -23.71 -11.41 14.51
N ASP A 189 -23.87 -12.06 13.36
CA ASP A 189 -23.72 -13.51 13.19
C ASP A 189 -22.27 -13.98 13.48
N MET A 190 -21.28 -13.16 13.10
CA MET A 190 -19.86 -13.40 13.36
C MET A 190 -19.40 -12.91 14.73
N SER A 191 -20.32 -12.37 15.55
CA SER A 191 -20.03 -11.84 16.88
C SER A 191 -18.91 -10.79 16.88
N ILE A 192 -18.91 -9.89 15.90
CA ILE A 192 -17.92 -8.82 15.80
C ILE A 192 -18.05 -7.89 17.01
N THR A 193 -16.95 -7.66 17.70
CA THR A 193 -16.89 -6.80 18.88
C THR A 193 -16.43 -5.38 18.57
N HIS A 194 -15.56 -5.24 17.55
CA HIS A 194 -15.01 -3.95 17.14
C HIS A 194 -15.04 -3.82 15.61
N VAL A 195 -15.47 -2.65 15.14
CA VAL A 195 -15.52 -2.28 13.72
C VAL A 195 -14.49 -1.18 13.46
N ILE A 196 -13.30 -1.59 13.02
CA ILE A 196 -12.19 -0.69 12.68
C ILE A 196 -12.21 -0.48 11.16
N ARG A 197 -12.45 0.75 10.67
CA ARG A 197 -12.61 1.04 9.24
C ARG A 197 -12.33 2.50 8.90
N GLY A 198 -12.29 2.86 7.63
CA GLY A 198 -12.09 4.26 7.19
C GLY A 198 -13.22 5.19 7.63
N GLU A 199 -12.89 6.45 7.97
CA GLU A 199 -13.86 7.47 8.41
C GLU A 199 -14.85 7.91 7.32
N ASP A 200 -14.58 7.59 6.06
CA ASP A 200 -15.52 7.81 4.96
C ASP A 200 -16.84 7.03 5.14
N LEU A 201 -16.81 5.99 5.98
CA LEU A 201 -18.00 5.21 6.37
C LEU A 201 -18.66 5.68 7.67
N LEU A 202 -18.15 6.71 8.35
CA LEU A 202 -18.71 7.20 9.62
C LEU A 202 -20.19 7.59 9.48
N ASN A 203 -20.56 8.27 8.39
CA ASN A 203 -21.95 8.67 8.14
C ASN A 203 -22.91 7.49 7.86
N THR A 204 -22.41 6.29 7.63
CA THR A 204 -23.22 5.07 7.48
C THR A 204 -23.45 4.37 8.82
N THR A 205 -22.61 4.63 9.80
CA THR A 205 -22.65 3.98 11.12
C THR A 205 -23.99 4.12 11.83
N PRO A 206 -24.62 5.31 11.90
CA PRO A 206 -25.92 5.44 12.57
C PRO A 206 -27.00 4.58 11.88
N LYS A 207 -26.95 4.41 10.55
CA LYS A 207 -27.91 3.58 9.82
C LYS A 207 -27.73 2.09 10.18
N VAL A 208 -26.49 1.62 10.34
CA VAL A 208 -26.19 0.25 10.78
C VAL A 208 -26.62 0.01 12.24
N ILE A 209 -26.41 1.00 13.12
CA ILE A 209 -26.85 0.91 14.53
C ILE A 209 -28.39 0.83 14.61
N LEU A 210 -29.11 1.65 13.83
CA LEU A 210 -30.58 1.57 13.78
C LEU A 210 -31.09 0.21 13.29
N LEU A 211 -30.45 -0.39 12.28
CA LEU A 211 -30.74 -1.75 11.84
C LEU A 211 -30.46 -2.78 12.92
N TRP A 212 -29.33 -2.64 13.61
CA TRP A 212 -28.92 -3.52 14.71
C TRP A 212 -29.95 -3.55 15.85
N GLU A 213 -30.41 -2.37 16.27
CA GLU A 213 -31.44 -2.21 17.30
C GLU A 213 -32.79 -2.81 16.83
N ALA A 214 -33.21 -2.50 15.60
CA ALA A 214 -34.49 -2.95 15.03
C ALA A 214 -34.53 -4.48 14.87
N LEU A 215 -33.41 -5.10 14.55
CA LEU A 215 -33.26 -6.56 14.44
C LEU A 215 -33.10 -7.24 15.81
N GLY A 216 -32.88 -6.48 16.87
CA GLY A 216 -32.80 -7.02 18.23
C GLY A 216 -31.46 -7.74 18.53
N TYR A 217 -30.38 -7.34 17.90
CA TYR A 217 -29.05 -7.96 18.07
C TYR A 217 -28.33 -7.58 19.38
N GLY A 218 -28.97 -6.83 20.25
CA GLY A 218 -28.42 -6.42 21.53
C GLY A 218 -27.46 -5.23 21.42
N LYS A 219 -26.33 -5.28 22.15
CA LYS A 219 -25.36 -4.17 22.12
C LYS A 219 -24.59 -4.19 20.80
N PRO A 220 -24.54 -3.07 20.05
CA PRO A 220 -23.74 -3.01 18.83
C PRO A 220 -22.23 -3.07 19.13
N PRO A 221 -21.40 -3.45 18.14
CA PRO A 221 -19.94 -3.41 18.29
C PRO A 221 -19.42 -2.01 18.58
N GLN A 222 -18.24 -1.90 19.16
CA GLN A 222 -17.52 -0.64 19.27
C GLN A 222 -16.99 -0.21 17.91
N TYR A 223 -17.00 1.07 17.62
CA TYR A 223 -16.52 1.62 16.36
C TYR A 223 -15.20 2.36 16.54
N ALA A 224 -14.34 2.26 15.53
CA ALA A 224 -13.11 3.03 15.41
C ALA A 224 -12.92 3.48 13.96
N HIS A 225 -13.14 4.77 13.70
CA HIS A 225 -13.03 5.32 12.34
C HIS A 225 -11.67 5.96 12.11
N LEU A 226 -10.86 5.26 11.28
CA LEU A 226 -9.51 5.65 10.91
C LEU A 226 -9.51 6.93 10.05
N PRO A 227 -8.58 7.88 10.29
CA PRO A 227 -8.50 9.09 9.49
C PRO A 227 -8.19 8.80 8.02
N LEU A 228 -8.59 9.72 7.14
CA LEU A 228 -8.27 9.61 5.72
C LEU A 228 -6.76 9.65 5.47
N LEU A 229 -6.32 8.97 4.42
CA LEU A 229 -5.00 9.19 3.84
C LEU A 229 -5.09 10.31 2.80
N ILE A 230 -4.16 11.25 2.89
CA ILE A 230 -4.05 12.38 1.97
C ILE A 230 -2.68 12.37 1.27
N GLY A 231 -2.66 12.82 0.02
CA GLY A 231 -1.44 13.01 -0.76
C GLY A 231 -0.83 14.41 -0.61
N GLU A 232 0.19 14.70 -1.41
CA GLU A 232 0.88 16.00 -1.45
C GLU A 232 -0.06 17.17 -1.75
N ASP A 233 -1.11 16.95 -2.53
CA ASP A 233 -2.15 17.93 -2.83
C ASP A 233 -3.16 18.15 -1.67
N ARG A 234 -2.92 17.52 -0.51
CA ARG A 234 -3.80 17.51 0.68
C ARG A 234 -5.22 16.99 0.40
N LYS A 235 -5.42 16.28 -0.70
CA LYS A 235 -6.69 15.62 -1.02
C LYS A 235 -6.63 14.15 -0.68
N LYS A 236 -7.81 13.53 -0.50
CA LYS A 236 -7.93 12.08 -0.29
C LYS A 236 -7.13 11.35 -1.36
N LEU A 237 -6.28 10.45 -0.92
CA LEU A 237 -5.50 9.57 -1.79
C LEU A 237 -6.45 8.77 -2.69
N SER A 238 -6.26 8.78 -4.00
CA SER A 238 -7.16 8.09 -4.92
C SER A 238 -6.41 7.45 -6.09
N LYS A 239 -6.88 6.27 -6.53
CA LYS A 239 -6.34 5.49 -7.66
C LYS A 239 -6.18 6.28 -8.98
N ARG A 240 -6.95 7.34 -9.18
CA ARG A 240 -6.92 8.13 -10.42
C ARG A 240 -5.75 9.12 -10.52
N ARG A 241 -5.11 9.44 -9.40
CA ARG A 241 -4.11 10.52 -9.33
C ARG A 241 -2.75 10.07 -8.81
N HIS A 242 -2.68 8.93 -8.15
CA HIS A 242 -1.47 8.41 -7.50
C HIS A 242 -1.38 6.91 -7.73
N SER A 243 -0.18 6.40 -7.93
CA SER A 243 0.08 4.97 -7.76
C SER A 243 -0.11 4.65 -6.28
N VAL A 244 -1.15 3.91 -5.94
CA VAL A 244 -1.55 3.61 -4.56
C VAL A 244 -1.92 2.14 -4.36
N ALA A 245 -1.79 1.33 -5.43
CA ALA A 245 -1.96 -0.11 -5.35
C ALA A 245 -0.73 -0.74 -4.67
N LEU A 246 -0.95 -1.71 -3.79
CA LEU A 246 0.16 -2.40 -3.13
C LEU A 246 1.06 -3.14 -4.13
N SER A 247 0.48 -3.65 -5.21
CA SER A 247 1.22 -4.30 -6.30
C SER A 247 2.29 -3.41 -6.92
N ASP A 248 2.01 -2.11 -7.05
CA ASP A 248 2.97 -1.16 -7.63
C ASP A 248 4.20 -1.02 -6.73
N PHE A 249 3.99 -0.87 -5.41
CA PHE A 249 5.08 -0.76 -4.44
C PHE A 249 5.93 -2.04 -4.36
N ARG A 250 5.29 -3.21 -4.44
CA ARG A 250 6.00 -4.48 -4.52
C ARG A 250 6.86 -4.57 -5.78
N THR A 251 6.33 -4.14 -6.93
CA THR A 251 7.07 -4.10 -8.20
C THR A 251 8.24 -3.13 -8.14
N ASP A 252 8.09 -1.99 -7.46
CA ASP A 252 9.17 -1.02 -7.24
C ASP A 252 10.23 -1.55 -6.24
N GLY A 253 9.95 -2.65 -5.56
CA GLY A 253 10.90 -3.29 -4.65
C GLY A 253 10.85 -2.77 -3.21
N ILE A 254 9.67 -2.36 -2.77
CA ILE A 254 9.37 -2.21 -1.34
C ILE A 254 9.16 -3.61 -0.77
N ILE A 255 9.81 -3.91 0.37
CA ILE A 255 9.65 -5.18 1.06
C ILE A 255 8.47 -5.15 2.03
N PRO A 256 7.83 -6.31 2.32
CA PRO A 256 6.62 -6.34 3.14
C PRO A 256 6.82 -5.78 4.55
N GLU A 257 7.94 -6.04 5.20
CA GLU A 257 8.26 -5.55 6.54
C GLU A 257 8.28 -4.02 6.60
N ALA A 258 8.89 -3.39 5.60
CA ALA A 258 8.96 -1.93 5.49
C ALA A 258 7.57 -1.33 5.20
N MET A 259 6.80 -1.97 4.31
CA MET A 259 5.43 -1.53 4.01
C MET A 259 4.53 -1.61 5.24
N ILE A 260 4.57 -2.69 6.01
CA ILE A 260 3.81 -2.86 7.26
C ILE A 260 4.18 -1.77 8.26
N ASN A 261 5.47 -1.59 8.50
CA ASN A 261 5.95 -0.57 9.45
C ASN A 261 5.48 0.82 9.02
N TYR A 262 5.62 1.16 7.76
CA TYR A 262 5.17 2.44 7.24
C TYR A 262 3.64 2.63 7.34
N LEU A 263 2.85 1.61 6.97
CA LEU A 263 1.40 1.65 7.10
C LEU A 263 0.94 1.83 8.54
N ALA A 264 1.64 1.21 9.51
CA ALA A 264 1.36 1.40 10.93
C ALA A 264 1.55 2.86 11.35
N LEU A 265 2.61 3.53 10.90
CA LEU A 265 2.88 4.93 11.19
C LEU A 265 1.88 5.91 10.53
N LEU A 266 1.05 5.45 9.59
CA LEU A 266 0.04 6.30 8.97
C LEU A 266 -1.18 6.49 9.89
N GLY A 267 -1.00 7.30 10.89
CA GLY A 267 -2.01 7.69 11.85
C GLY A 267 -1.83 7.14 13.26
N TRP A 268 -1.01 6.11 13.47
CA TRP A 268 -0.63 5.65 14.80
C TRP A 268 0.75 6.18 15.18
N GLY A 269 0.92 6.66 16.41
CA GLY A 269 2.18 7.12 16.96
C GLY A 269 2.68 6.14 18.03
N PRO A 270 3.87 5.55 17.86
CA PRO A 270 4.45 4.69 18.90
C PRO A 270 4.72 5.50 20.18
N PRO A 271 4.50 4.92 21.38
CA PRO A 271 4.58 5.65 22.65
C PRO A 271 6.01 6.11 23.01
N ASP A 272 7.03 5.53 22.40
CA ASP A 272 8.45 5.80 22.63
C ASP A 272 9.14 6.53 21.45
N GLU A 273 8.35 6.97 20.48
CA GLU A 273 8.80 7.69 19.27
C GLU A 273 9.75 6.89 18.35
N LYS A 274 10.04 5.61 18.63
CA LYS A 274 10.84 4.76 17.77
C LYS A 274 9.99 4.31 16.57
N GLU A 275 10.34 4.76 15.37
CA GLU A 275 9.54 4.52 14.17
C GLU A 275 9.78 3.14 13.53
N ILE A 276 11.03 2.66 13.50
CA ILE A 276 11.41 1.41 12.80
C ILE A 276 11.52 0.28 13.79
N ARG A 277 10.70 -0.76 13.61
CA ARG A 277 10.64 -1.92 14.51
C ARG A 277 9.95 -3.12 13.85
N PRO A 278 10.23 -4.36 14.30
CA PRO A 278 9.53 -5.55 13.82
C PRO A 278 8.01 -5.49 14.06
N ILE A 279 7.24 -6.18 13.24
CA ILE A 279 5.77 -6.18 13.33
C ILE A 279 5.26 -6.70 14.68
N GLU A 280 5.95 -7.65 15.29
CA GLU A 280 5.59 -8.21 16.60
C GLU A 280 5.70 -7.14 17.70
N GLU A 281 6.71 -6.28 17.61
CA GLU A 281 6.88 -5.15 18.54
C GLU A 281 5.78 -4.10 18.29
N ILE A 282 5.46 -3.80 17.01
CA ILE A 282 4.36 -2.92 16.66
C ILE A 282 3.05 -3.47 17.24
N ALA A 283 2.75 -4.76 17.04
CA ALA A 283 1.55 -5.39 17.55
C ALA A 283 1.46 -5.31 19.08
N SER A 284 2.58 -5.52 19.78
CA SER A 284 2.62 -5.45 21.24
C SER A 284 2.35 -4.05 21.83
N LEU A 285 2.58 -3.00 21.06
CA LEU A 285 2.44 -1.59 21.47
C LEU A 285 1.16 -0.95 20.91
N PHE A 286 0.47 -1.63 19.97
CA PHE A 286 -0.64 -1.04 19.24
C PHE A 286 -1.86 -0.82 20.15
N GLU A 287 -2.35 0.42 20.18
CA GLU A 287 -3.60 0.81 20.84
C GLU A 287 -4.36 1.80 19.95
N LEU A 288 -5.69 1.62 19.85
CA LEU A 288 -6.55 2.48 19.03
C LEU A 288 -6.62 3.92 19.55
N GLU A 289 -6.46 4.10 20.85
CA GLU A 289 -6.44 5.39 21.54
C GLU A 289 -5.26 6.26 21.10
N ASN A 290 -4.18 5.63 20.64
CA ASN A 290 -2.98 6.30 20.12
C ASN A 290 -3.10 6.64 18.62
N VAL A 291 -4.25 6.37 17.98
CA VAL A 291 -4.50 6.75 16.59
C VAL A 291 -4.95 8.21 16.52
N ASN A 292 -4.22 9.01 15.75
CA ASN A 292 -4.52 10.41 15.53
C ASN A 292 -5.86 10.62 14.81
N LYS A 293 -6.58 11.69 15.19
CA LYS A 293 -7.85 12.09 14.53
C LYS A 293 -7.62 12.78 13.19
N SER A 294 -6.47 13.41 12.99
CA SER A 294 -6.15 14.17 11.77
C SER A 294 -5.83 13.24 10.59
N PRO A 295 -6.13 13.67 9.35
CA PRO A 295 -5.71 12.93 8.16
C PRO A 295 -4.21 12.64 8.17
N ALA A 296 -3.84 11.41 7.79
CA ALA A 296 -2.45 11.00 7.71
C ALA A 296 -1.89 11.26 6.30
N PHE A 297 -0.72 11.89 6.25
CA PHE A 297 -0.05 12.21 5.01
C PHE A 297 0.76 11.01 4.50
N PHE A 298 0.50 10.59 3.26
CA PHE A 298 1.26 9.55 2.59
C PHE A 298 2.50 10.13 1.92
N ASP A 299 3.66 9.90 2.53
CA ASP A 299 4.97 10.36 2.07
C ASP A 299 5.78 9.21 1.48
N ILE A 300 5.92 9.19 0.15
CA ILE A 300 6.69 8.16 -0.56
C ILE A 300 8.17 8.18 -0.19
N LYS A 301 8.75 9.36 0.09
CA LYS A 301 10.15 9.47 0.48
C LYS A 301 10.40 8.83 1.84
N LYS A 302 9.46 9.01 2.78
CA LYS A 302 9.51 8.35 4.08
C LYS A 302 9.40 6.83 3.94
N LEU A 303 8.53 6.34 3.04
CA LEU A 303 8.44 4.90 2.74
C LEU A 303 9.77 4.36 2.19
N HIS A 304 10.37 5.04 1.20
CA HIS A 304 11.66 4.63 0.65
C HIS A 304 12.76 4.63 1.72
N HIS A 305 12.83 5.68 2.55
CA HIS A 305 13.77 5.74 3.66
C HIS A 305 13.62 4.55 4.62
N ILE A 306 12.38 4.26 5.07
CA ILE A 306 12.11 3.12 5.94
C ILE A 306 12.52 1.81 5.26
N ASN A 307 12.19 1.63 3.98
CA ASN A 307 12.59 0.45 3.23
C ASN A 307 14.12 0.30 3.16
N GLY A 308 14.83 1.40 2.90
CA GLY A 308 16.29 1.41 2.92
C GLY A 308 16.88 1.03 4.28
N GLU A 309 16.27 1.46 5.39
CA GLU A 309 16.71 1.05 6.74
C GLU A 309 16.54 -0.47 6.97
N TYR A 310 15.41 -1.05 6.53
CA TYR A 310 15.21 -2.50 6.59
C TYR A 310 16.22 -3.25 5.71
N LEU A 311 16.48 -2.78 4.48
CA LEU A 311 17.48 -3.38 3.60
C LEU A 311 18.89 -3.32 4.19
N ARG A 312 19.26 -2.22 4.83
CA ARG A 312 20.56 -2.04 5.52
C ARG A 312 20.72 -2.92 6.75
N ALA A 313 19.60 -3.27 7.40
CA ALA A 313 19.62 -4.12 8.59
C ALA A 313 19.76 -5.62 8.27
N LEU A 314 19.58 -6.04 7.01
CA LEU A 314 19.75 -7.43 6.59
C LEU A 314 21.22 -7.84 6.68
N SER A 315 21.48 -9.13 6.94
CA SER A 315 22.81 -9.70 6.71
C SER A 315 23.17 -9.59 5.23
N PRO A 316 24.46 -9.52 4.85
CA PRO A 316 24.86 -9.54 3.44
C PRO A 316 24.31 -10.73 2.66
N GLU A 317 24.21 -11.88 3.30
CA GLU A 317 23.68 -13.13 2.72
C GLU A 317 22.18 -13.02 2.45
N ASP A 318 21.38 -12.54 3.42
CA ASP A 318 19.94 -12.35 3.26
C ASP A 318 19.63 -11.26 2.22
N PHE A 319 20.40 -10.17 2.22
CA PHE A 319 20.28 -9.12 1.21
C PHE A 319 20.55 -9.65 -0.20
N VAL A 320 21.60 -10.46 -0.39
CA VAL A 320 21.93 -11.08 -1.69
C VAL A 320 20.83 -12.04 -2.12
N MET A 321 20.32 -12.86 -1.22
CA MET A 321 19.18 -13.75 -1.51
C MET A 321 17.96 -12.96 -1.98
N LEU A 322 17.62 -11.89 -1.28
CA LEU A 322 16.51 -10.99 -1.65
C LEU A 322 16.75 -10.34 -3.03
N ALA A 323 17.95 -9.82 -3.29
CA ALA A 323 18.33 -9.21 -4.56
C ALA A 323 18.24 -10.20 -5.72
N MET A 324 18.74 -11.44 -5.53
CA MET A 324 18.69 -12.49 -6.55
C MET A 324 17.25 -12.89 -6.89
N ASN A 325 16.38 -13.01 -5.87
CA ASN A 325 14.96 -13.30 -6.08
C ASN A 325 14.29 -12.14 -6.85
N TYR A 326 14.55 -10.90 -6.47
CA TYR A 326 14.01 -9.72 -7.15
C TYR A 326 14.47 -9.65 -8.62
N PHE A 327 15.75 -9.90 -8.90
CA PHE A 327 16.27 -9.96 -10.27
C PHE A 327 15.62 -11.07 -11.09
N LYS A 328 15.39 -12.23 -10.49
CA LYS A 328 14.66 -13.33 -11.14
C LYS A 328 13.23 -12.95 -11.48
N ASP A 329 12.50 -12.33 -10.53
CA ASP A 329 11.11 -11.94 -10.70
C ASP A 329 10.94 -10.82 -11.74
N THR A 330 11.93 -9.92 -11.84
CA THR A 330 11.98 -8.87 -12.87
C THR A 330 12.57 -9.34 -14.21
N GLY A 331 12.99 -10.59 -14.31
CA GLY A 331 13.54 -11.18 -15.54
C GLY A 331 14.98 -10.79 -15.85
N TRP A 332 15.71 -10.14 -14.92
CA TRP A 332 17.11 -9.77 -15.12
C TRP A 332 18.06 -10.84 -14.58
N GLN A 333 18.57 -11.68 -15.46
CA GLN A 333 19.44 -12.83 -15.11
C GLN A 333 20.63 -12.97 -16.08
N PRO A 334 21.62 -12.07 -16.04
CA PRO A 334 22.83 -12.23 -16.85
C PRO A 334 23.61 -13.49 -16.46
N ASN A 335 24.19 -14.17 -17.45
CA ASN A 335 24.83 -15.48 -17.29
C ASN A 335 25.99 -15.52 -16.26
N ASN A 336 26.67 -14.40 -16.07
CA ASN A 336 27.81 -14.25 -15.15
C ASN A 336 27.39 -13.67 -13.78
N LEU A 337 26.09 -13.39 -13.55
CA LEU A 337 25.58 -12.96 -12.25
C LEU A 337 25.62 -14.14 -11.27
N THR A 338 26.39 -14.01 -10.20
CA THR A 338 26.50 -15.04 -9.16
C THR A 338 26.23 -14.43 -7.78
N ALA A 339 25.69 -15.24 -6.86
CA ALA A 339 25.53 -14.83 -5.48
C ALA A 339 26.85 -14.41 -4.84
N GLN A 340 27.96 -15.12 -5.16
CA GLN A 340 29.28 -14.77 -4.65
C GLN A 340 29.74 -13.37 -5.08
N ALA A 341 29.53 -13.01 -6.35
CA ALA A 341 29.88 -11.68 -6.85
C ALA A 341 29.04 -10.59 -6.15
N LEU A 342 27.75 -10.84 -5.96
CA LEU A 342 26.86 -9.91 -5.23
C LEU A 342 27.21 -9.80 -3.75
N THR A 343 27.62 -10.90 -3.08
CA THR A 343 28.05 -10.87 -1.67
C THR A 343 29.24 -9.94 -1.47
N VAL A 344 30.18 -9.90 -2.41
CA VAL A 344 31.31 -8.97 -2.37
C VAL A 344 30.84 -7.50 -2.48
N LEU A 345 29.78 -7.24 -3.24
CA LEU A 345 29.24 -5.90 -3.49
C LEU A 345 28.17 -5.48 -2.46
N ALA A 346 27.59 -6.43 -1.74
CA ALA A 346 26.44 -6.23 -0.86
C ALA A 346 26.58 -5.05 0.10
N PRO A 347 27.68 -4.86 0.85
CA PRO A 347 27.79 -3.73 1.77
C PRO A 347 27.65 -2.37 1.08
N SER A 348 28.24 -2.22 -0.11
CA SER A 348 28.17 -0.98 -0.88
C SER A 348 26.83 -0.79 -1.59
N MET A 349 26.14 -1.87 -1.91
CA MET A 349 24.79 -1.86 -2.46
C MET A 349 23.77 -1.44 -1.39
N GLN A 350 23.82 -2.08 -0.20
CA GLN A 350 22.93 -1.78 0.91
C GLN A 350 22.97 -0.31 1.33
N GLU A 351 24.14 0.31 1.37
CA GLU A 351 24.29 1.74 1.69
C GLU A 351 23.57 2.67 0.72
N ARG A 352 23.39 2.25 -0.54
CA ARG A 352 22.88 3.10 -1.64
C ARG A 352 21.50 2.74 -2.13
N THR A 353 20.90 1.70 -1.57
CA THR A 353 19.62 1.16 -2.01
C THR A 353 18.52 1.61 -1.05
N GLU A 354 17.53 2.29 -1.57
CA GLU A 354 16.28 2.57 -0.84
C GLU A 354 15.16 1.61 -1.26
N ILE A 355 15.14 1.21 -2.54
CA ILE A 355 14.19 0.22 -3.09
C ILE A 355 14.93 -0.78 -3.96
N LEU A 356 14.42 -2.02 -4.10
CA LEU A 356 15.14 -3.06 -4.85
C LEU A 356 15.31 -2.73 -6.33
N ASN A 357 14.45 -1.87 -6.89
CA ASN A 357 14.60 -1.39 -8.27
C ASN A 357 15.87 -0.55 -8.49
N ASP A 358 16.45 0.01 -7.43
CA ASP A 358 17.74 0.73 -7.49
C ASP A 358 18.92 -0.21 -7.73
N LEU A 359 18.77 -1.52 -7.47
CA LEU A 359 19.89 -2.47 -7.46
C LEU A 359 20.48 -2.69 -8.85
N LYS A 360 19.64 -2.94 -9.85
CA LYS A 360 20.12 -3.22 -11.21
C LYS A 360 21.01 -2.10 -11.73
N PRO A 361 20.62 -0.81 -11.69
CA PRO A 361 21.48 0.28 -12.14
C PRO A 361 22.81 0.40 -11.39
N LEU A 362 22.93 -0.13 -10.19
CA LEU A 362 24.18 -0.09 -9.44
C LEU A 362 25.21 -1.11 -9.95
N VAL A 363 24.74 -2.26 -10.47
CA VAL A 363 25.62 -3.43 -10.75
C VAL A 363 25.56 -3.96 -12.19
N ASP A 364 24.61 -3.56 -13.02
CA ASP A 364 24.40 -4.07 -14.39
C ASP A 364 25.69 -4.01 -15.24
N TRP A 365 26.43 -2.92 -15.13
CA TRP A 365 27.69 -2.72 -15.85
C TRP A 365 28.79 -3.75 -15.52
N VAL A 366 28.67 -4.46 -14.38
CA VAL A 366 29.60 -5.53 -14.01
C VAL A 366 29.30 -6.82 -14.80
N PHE A 367 28.02 -7.02 -15.12
CA PHE A 367 27.49 -8.30 -15.64
C PHE A 367 27.03 -8.25 -17.10
N GLU A 368 26.79 -7.05 -17.64
CA GLU A 368 26.30 -6.84 -19.01
C GLU A 368 27.16 -5.83 -19.78
N GLU A 369 26.99 -5.77 -21.10
CA GLU A 369 27.47 -4.66 -21.89
C GLU A 369 26.77 -3.36 -21.49
N ILE A 370 27.53 -2.26 -21.45
CA ILE A 370 26.94 -0.95 -21.13
C ILE A 370 26.02 -0.56 -22.28
N ILE A 371 24.73 -0.67 -22.06
CA ILE A 371 23.75 0.02 -22.89
C ILE A 371 23.70 1.46 -22.33
N PRO A 372 24.01 2.49 -23.14
CA PRO A 372 23.79 3.85 -22.68
C PRO A 372 22.30 3.98 -22.34
N GLU A 373 21.98 4.10 -21.05
CA GLU A 373 20.62 4.43 -20.66
C GLU A 373 20.21 5.70 -21.42
N GLU A 374 18.91 5.83 -21.76
CA GLU A 374 18.28 7.08 -22.14
C GLU A 374 18.34 8.06 -20.96
N THR A 375 19.55 8.49 -20.66
CA THR A 375 19.89 9.35 -19.52
C THR A 375 19.32 10.74 -19.79
N ASN A 376 18.71 11.29 -18.76
CA ASN A 376 18.28 12.66 -18.68
C ASN A 376 19.36 13.60 -19.31
N GLU A 377 18.97 14.49 -20.24
CA GLU A 377 19.87 15.44 -20.95
C GLU A 377 20.84 16.17 -20.03
N LYS A 378 20.45 16.45 -18.77
CA LYS A 378 21.32 17.08 -17.78
C LYS A 378 22.50 16.19 -17.38
N GLU A 379 22.30 14.89 -17.26
CA GLU A 379 23.38 13.98 -16.88
C GLU A 379 24.31 13.71 -18.07
N ILE A 380 23.76 13.58 -19.27
CA ILE A 380 24.56 13.52 -20.51
C ILE A 380 25.50 14.74 -20.62
N LYS A 381 24.98 15.94 -20.39
CA LYS A 381 25.81 17.17 -20.40
C LYS A 381 26.88 17.16 -19.32
N LYS A 382 26.61 16.63 -18.14
CA LYS A 382 27.60 16.52 -17.05
C LYS A 382 28.67 15.46 -17.36
N ILE A 383 28.27 14.32 -17.94
CA ILE A 383 29.20 13.29 -18.42
C ILE A 383 30.12 13.88 -19.48
N ALA A 384 29.57 14.50 -20.53
CA ALA A 384 30.34 15.15 -21.57
C ALA A 384 31.33 16.17 -20.99
N LYS A 385 30.85 17.06 -20.10
CA LYS A 385 31.73 18.02 -19.43
C LYS A 385 32.86 17.36 -18.65
N ALA A 386 32.61 16.26 -17.97
CA ALA A 386 33.65 15.55 -17.20
C ALA A 386 34.67 14.86 -18.10
N MET A 387 34.25 14.37 -19.28
CA MET A 387 35.11 13.67 -20.22
C MET A 387 35.90 14.59 -21.16
N HIS A 388 35.46 15.84 -21.38
CA HIS A 388 36.15 16.80 -22.24
C HIS A 388 37.12 17.72 -21.49
N VAL A 389 37.59 17.33 -20.32
CA VAL A 389 38.69 17.99 -19.61
C VAL A 389 40.02 17.59 -20.30
N SER A 390 40.92 18.54 -20.51
CA SER A 390 42.15 18.42 -21.32
C SER A 390 43.05 17.28 -20.89
N GLU A 391 43.07 16.95 -19.61
CA GLU A 391 43.93 15.93 -19.01
C GLU A 391 43.33 14.51 -19.13
N VAL A 392 42.02 14.37 -19.40
CA VAL A 392 41.34 13.08 -19.41
C VAL A 392 41.91 12.06 -20.40
N PRO A 393 42.26 12.45 -21.64
CA PRO A 393 42.91 11.51 -22.57
C PRO A 393 44.22 10.92 -22.02
N MET A 394 45.07 11.74 -21.39
CA MET A 394 46.34 11.30 -20.80
C MET A 394 46.09 10.43 -19.55
N VAL A 395 45.11 10.80 -18.72
CA VAL A 395 44.73 9.96 -17.58
C VAL A 395 44.31 8.57 -18.05
N LEU A 396 43.44 8.45 -19.08
CA LEU A 396 43.01 7.18 -19.59
C LEU A 396 44.18 6.38 -20.22
N ASP A 397 45.08 7.03 -20.93
CA ASP A 397 46.27 6.37 -21.49
C ASP A 397 47.14 5.73 -20.40
N LEU A 398 47.48 6.46 -19.32
CA LEU A 398 48.23 5.95 -18.17
C LEU A 398 47.51 4.82 -17.43
N VAL A 399 46.19 5.01 -17.21
CA VAL A 399 45.37 3.97 -16.55
C VAL A 399 45.32 2.68 -17.39
N ILE A 400 45.12 2.78 -18.70
CA ILE A 400 45.12 1.60 -19.60
C ILE A 400 46.46 0.87 -19.55
N GLU A 401 47.59 1.60 -19.59
CA GLU A 401 48.91 1.02 -19.51
C GLU A 401 49.16 0.33 -18.16
N GLY A 402 48.84 1.00 -17.05
CA GLY A 402 49.03 0.45 -15.71
C GLY A 402 48.15 -0.77 -15.46
N LEU A 403 46.89 -0.74 -15.84
CA LEU A 403 45.92 -1.82 -15.66
C LEU A 403 46.26 -3.05 -16.54
N ARG A 404 47.00 -2.93 -17.64
CA ARG A 404 47.50 -4.08 -18.42
C ARG A 404 48.49 -4.94 -17.64
N ASN A 405 49.24 -4.34 -16.71
CA ASN A 405 50.38 -4.97 -16.06
C ASN A 405 50.21 -5.19 -14.55
N CYS A 406 49.22 -4.59 -13.90
CA CYS A 406 48.98 -4.72 -12.46
C CYS A 406 48.35 -6.09 -12.11
N GLN A 407 48.37 -6.46 -10.85
CA GLN A 407 47.50 -7.52 -10.32
C GLN A 407 46.07 -7.08 -10.43
N TRP A 408 45.13 -8.04 -10.73
CA TRP A 408 43.71 -7.69 -10.92
C TRP A 408 42.93 -7.85 -9.61
N ASP A 409 43.16 -6.92 -8.68
CA ASP A 409 42.53 -6.81 -7.39
C ASP A 409 42.21 -5.33 -7.04
N GLU A 410 41.42 -5.12 -6.01
CA GLU A 410 40.96 -3.82 -5.60
C GLU A 410 42.10 -2.82 -5.34
N GLU A 411 43.09 -3.24 -4.55
CA GLU A 411 44.23 -2.39 -4.13
C GLU A 411 45.12 -1.98 -5.33
N SER A 412 45.45 -2.93 -6.21
CA SER A 412 46.28 -2.66 -7.38
C SER A 412 45.57 -1.77 -8.40
N ILE A 413 44.25 -1.94 -8.59
CA ILE A 413 43.43 -1.10 -9.46
C ILE A 413 43.35 0.32 -8.89
N GLU A 414 43.14 0.46 -7.58
CA GLU A 414 43.09 1.77 -6.90
C GLU A 414 44.44 2.49 -7.05
N GLN A 415 45.55 1.78 -6.82
CA GLN A 415 46.87 2.35 -6.92
C GLN A 415 47.15 2.89 -8.34
N VAL A 416 46.90 2.10 -9.38
CA VAL A 416 47.10 2.54 -10.78
C VAL A 416 46.27 3.78 -11.11
N ILE A 417 45.02 3.81 -10.71
CA ILE A 417 44.12 4.96 -11.00
C ILE A 417 44.57 6.19 -10.22
N SER A 418 44.97 6.03 -8.97
CA SER A 418 45.46 7.13 -8.13
C SER A 418 46.78 7.70 -8.63
N GLU A 419 47.76 6.89 -8.93
CA GLU A 419 49.05 7.28 -9.48
C GLU A 419 48.92 8.06 -10.81
N ALA A 420 48.02 7.61 -11.70
CA ALA A 420 47.71 8.33 -12.94
C ALA A 420 47.15 9.73 -12.66
N GLY A 421 46.31 9.89 -11.65
CA GLY A 421 45.81 11.20 -11.25
C GLY A 421 46.88 12.09 -10.63
N GLU A 422 47.70 11.57 -9.74
CA GLU A 422 48.75 12.30 -9.06
C GLU A 422 49.80 12.79 -10.04
N SER A 423 50.27 11.93 -10.97
CA SER A 423 51.26 12.28 -11.96
C SER A 423 50.85 13.42 -12.88
N LEU A 424 49.56 13.59 -13.13
CA LEU A 424 48.99 14.64 -13.99
C LEU A 424 48.35 15.75 -13.19
N GLN A 425 48.38 15.70 -11.86
CA GLN A 425 47.64 16.61 -10.97
C GLN A 425 46.14 16.74 -11.36
N ALA A 426 45.56 15.67 -11.83
CA ALA A 426 44.22 15.62 -12.41
C ALA A 426 43.31 14.63 -11.65
N LYS A 427 41.99 14.81 -11.79
CA LYS A 427 41.00 13.86 -11.27
C LYS A 427 40.93 12.62 -12.17
N SER A 428 41.39 11.47 -11.71
CA SER A 428 41.39 10.21 -12.48
C SER A 428 40.17 9.35 -12.28
N GLN A 429 39.62 9.28 -11.07
CA GLN A 429 38.52 8.37 -10.71
C GLN A 429 37.22 8.62 -11.51
N VAL A 430 36.84 9.89 -11.73
CA VAL A 430 35.59 10.24 -12.42
C VAL A 430 35.63 9.83 -13.91
N PRO A 431 36.64 10.19 -14.72
CA PRO A 431 36.67 9.76 -16.10
C PRO A 431 36.82 8.25 -16.26
N VAL A 432 37.59 7.57 -15.40
CA VAL A 432 37.69 6.13 -15.40
C VAL A 432 36.34 5.48 -15.08
N ARG A 433 35.63 5.97 -14.07
CA ARG A 433 34.28 5.52 -13.77
C ARG A 433 33.35 5.66 -14.97
N ILE A 434 33.32 6.84 -15.60
CA ILE A 434 32.48 7.08 -16.78
C ILE A 434 32.85 6.12 -17.91
N ALA A 435 34.14 5.93 -18.16
CA ALA A 435 34.60 5.04 -19.21
C ALA A 435 34.19 3.56 -18.97
N VAL A 436 34.29 3.10 -17.73
CA VAL A 436 34.01 1.69 -17.38
C VAL A 436 32.53 1.42 -17.16
N THR A 437 31.78 2.38 -16.61
CA THR A 437 30.39 2.16 -16.16
C THR A 437 29.35 2.90 -16.99
N GLY A 438 29.74 3.86 -17.82
CA GLY A 438 28.84 4.82 -18.49
C GLY A 438 28.22 5.87 -17.56
N ARG A 439 28.56 5.87 -16.26
CA ARG A 439 27.88 6.68 -15.21
C ARG A 439 28.88 7.49 -14.40
N ARG A 440 28.45 8.66 -13.93
CA ARG A 440 29.24 9.53 -13.05
C ARG A 440 29.19 9.12 -11.57
N ILE A 441 28.09 8.51 -11.16
CA ILE A 441 27.77 8.14 -9.78
C ILE A 441 27.45 6.63 -9.78
N GLY A 442 27.78 5.93 -8.71
CA GLY A 442 27.52 4.49 -8.54
C GLY A 442 28.24 3.94 -7.32
N LEU A 443 28.44 2.62 -7.29
CA LEU A 443 29.21 1.95 -6.24
C LEU A 443 30.66 2.47 -6.17
N PRO A 444 31.40 2.27 -5.07
CA PRO A 444 32.85 2.44 -5.07
C PRO A 444 33.47 1.74 -6.28
N LEU A 445 34.42 2.40 -6.99
CA LEU A 445 34.81 1.97 -8.33
C LEU A 445 35.66 0.69 -8.34
N TYR A 446 36.61 0.59 -7.43
CA TYR A 446 37.72 -0.36 -7.53
C TYR A 446 37.27 -1.81 -7.29
N LYS A 447 36.49 -2.05 -6.25
CA LYS A 447 36.01 -3.36 -5.87
C LYS A 447 35.12 -4.01 -6.94
N PRO A 448 34.12 -3.33 -7.52
CA PRO A 448 33.36 -3.87 -8.65
C PRO A 448 34.23 -4.06 -9.92
N MET A 449 35.22 -3.21 -10.16
CA MET A 449 36.16 -3.41 -11.26
C MET A 449 36.98 -4.71 -11.10
N ALA A 450 37.36 -5.06 -9.88
CA ALA A 450 38.10 -6.32 -9.62
C ALA A 450 37.24 -7.58 -9.90
N ILE A 451 35.91 -7.48 -9.88
CA ILE A 451 34.99 -8.55 -10.27
C ILE A 451 34.76 -8.58 -11.79
N LEU A 452 34.79 -7.40 -12.43
CA LEU A 452 34.63 -7.29 -13.88
C LEU A 452 35.82 -7.98 -14.60
N ASP A 453 35.52 -8.67 -15.70
CA ASP A 453 36.60 -9.24 -16.54
C ASP A 453 37.57 -8.16 -16.99
N ARG A 454 38.87 -8.45 -16.80
CA ARG A 454 39.96 -7.50 -17.11
C ARG A 454 39.95 -7.05 -18.58
N SER A 455 39.71 -7.99 -19.51
CA SER A 455 39.69 -7.68 -20.93
C SER A 455 38.53 -6.76 -21.27
N LEU A 456 37.39 -6.94 -20.64
CA LEU A 456 36.20 -6.09 -20.79
C LEU A 456 36.43 -4.69 -20.22
N ALA A 457 37.01 -4.58 -19.03
CA ALA A 457 37.36 -3.29 -18.45
C ALA A 457 38.31 -2.46 -19.33
N LEU A 458 39.38 -3.12 -19.83
CA LEU A 458 40.33 -2.50 -20.74
C LEU A 458 39.70 -2.10 -22.08
N SER A 459 38.85 -2.94 -22.66
CA SER A 459 38.10 -2.60 -23.89
C SER A 459 37.28 -1.33 -23.73
N ARG A 460 36.51 -1.23 -22.63
CA ARG A 460 35.69 -0.03 -22.34
C ARG A 460 36.53 1.24 -22.17
N LEU A 461 37.68 1.14 -21.52
CA LEU A 461 38.61 2.27 -21.37
C LEU A 461 39.18 2.71 -22.72
N VAL A 462 39.60 1.75 -23.57
CA VAL A 462 40.12 2.05 -24.92
C VAL A 462 39.06 2.68 -25.81
N ASP A 463 37.82 2.15 -25.77
CA ASP A 463 36.71 2.72 -26.53
C ASP A 463 36.36 4.16 -26.08
N ALA A 464 36.32 4.40 -24.76
CA ALA A 464 36.09 5.73 -24.22
C ALA A 464 37.21 6.69 -24.63
N ARG A 465 38.49 6.24 -24.57
CA ARG A 465 39.66 7.02 -24.99
C ARG A 465 39.60 7.37 -26.47
N SER A 466 39.23 6.42 -27.32
CA SER A 466 39.13 6.65 -28.78
C SER A 466 38.12 7.72 -29.17
N LYS A 467 37.05 7.87 -28.38
CA LYS A 467 35.99 8.89 -28.60
C LYS A 467 36.41 10.32 -28.17
N LEU A 468 37.54 10.44 -27.50
CA LEU A 468 38.12 11.75 -27.06
C LEU A 468 39.27 12.23 -27.99
N ALA A 469 39.55 11.48 -29.05
CA ALA A 469 40.60 11.79 -30.03
C ALA A 469 40.15 12.89 -31.02
#